data_0b949b4f9a5c62a5aebe093ac5b510cb
#
_entry.id   0b949b4f9a5c62a5aebe093ac5b510cb
#
_cell.length_a   1.000
_cell.length_b   1.000
_cell.length_c   1.000
_cell.angle_alpha   90.00
_cell.angle_beta   90.00
_cell.angle_gamma   90.00
#
_symmetry.space_group_name_H-M   'P 1'
#
loop_
_entity.id
_entity.type
_entity.pdbx_description
1 polymer ?
#
loop_
_entity_poly.entity_id
_entity_poly.type
_entity_poly.pdbx_seq_one_letter_code
_entity_poly.pdbx_strand_id
1 'polypeptide(L)'
;MNPFTLSFGKKPNQYISRLAQTNMIIDDLNASEPSAQLYMLTGVRGSGKTVMLSTISHELRQKADWIVVELNPTRDLLTSLAAKLYAIDELHTLFIKARFDFSAFGLGVAFENTPPVTDIETVLELMLKKLREHNKRLLVTIDEVTANDHIKVFASSFQIFIRQDLPLFLLMTGLFENISEIQDDRALTFLYRAPKINLAPLNLNAITASYQNILHVPSKVARKMALTTRGYPFAYQVLGYLWYQQKPQTIEQLLPEFDQYLQELVYQKIWQELS
;
A
#
# COMPACT_ATOMS: atom_id res chain seq x y z
N MET A 1 3.10 28.20 -0.80
CA MET A 1 2.78 26.99 -0.01
C MET A 1 4.04 26.12 0.04
N ASN A 2 4.39 25.53 1.20
CA ASN A 2 5.57 24.66 1.29
C ASN A 2 5.31 23.38 0.45
N PRO A 3 6.15 23.02 -0.52
CA PRO A 3 5.98 21.85 -1.34
C PRO A 3 6.25 20.53 -0.58
N PHE A 4 7.04 20.59 0.50
CA PHE A 4 7.35 19.44 1.34
C PHE A 4 6.32 19.26 2.45
N THR A 5 6.02 18.02 2.81
CA THR A 5 4.93 17.68 3.73
C THR A 5 5.44 16.76 4.84
N LEU A 6 5.11 17.11 6.09
CA LEU A 6 5.49 16.33 7.28
C LEU A 6 4.34 15.47 7.81
N SER A 7 3.13 15.58 7.23
CA SER A 7 1.96 14.82 7.66
C SER A 7 2.06 13.34 7.25
N PHE A 8 1.74 12.45 8.19
CA PHE A 8 1.65 11.00 7.95
C PHE A 8 0.36 10.60 7.23
N GLY A 9 0.39 9.46 6.54
CA GLY A 9 -0.79 8.85 5.92
C GLY A 9 -1.29 9.52 4.64
N LYS A 10 -0.64 10.60 4.19
CA LYS A 10 -0.98 11.27 2.92
C LYS A 10 0.22 11.25 1.97
N LYS A 11 -0.07 11.08 0.68
CA LYS A 11 0.94 11.24 -0.37
C LYS A 11 1.48 12.67 -0.32
N PRO A 12 2.79 12.89 -0.17
CA PRO A 12 3.38 14.23 -0.22
C PRO A 12 3.13 14.90 -1.57
N ASN A 13 3.00 16.24 -1.58
CA ASN A 13 2.88 17.00 -2.82
C ASN A 13 4.12 16.84 -3.71
N GLN A 14 5.29 16.75 -3.08
CA GLN A 14 6.56 16.46 -3.74
C GLN A 14 7.15 15.17 -3.15
N TYR A 15 7.43 14.22 -4.01
CA TYR A 15 8.07 12.96 -3.62
C TYR A 15 8.93 12.43 -4.77
N ILE A 16 9.94 11.67 -4.44
CA ILE A 16 10.79 11.01 -5.42
C ILE A 16 10.17 9.67 -5.74
N SER A 17 9.72 9.53 -6.98
CA SER A 17 9.03 8.33 -7.44
C SER A 17 10.00 7.15 -7.58
N ARG A 18 9.52 5.95 -7.22
CA ARG A 18 10.19 4.66 -7.46
C ARG A 18 9.64 4.02 -8.74
N LEU A 19 9.63 4.77 -9.84
CA LEU A 19 8.97 4.40 -11.09
C LEU A 19 9.26 2.97 -11.54
N ALA A 20 10.52 2.53 -11.51
CA ALA A 20 10.89 1.19 -11.96
C ALA A 20 10.18 0.09 -11.16
N GLN A 21 10.18 0.19 -9.81
CA GLN A 21 9.53 -0.79 -8.94
C GLN A 21 8.00 -0.71 -9.04
N THR A 22 7.46 0.52 -9.11
CA THR A 22 6.01 0.75 -9.24
C THR A 22 5.49 0.19 -10.56
N ASN A 23 6.16 0.50 -11.68
CA ASN A 23 5.76 0.03 -12.99
C ASN A 23 5.89 -1.48 -13.12
N MET A 24 6.96 -2.07 -12.59
CA MET A 24 7.13 -3.53 -12.57
C MET A 24 5.91 -4.24 -11.94
N ILE A 25 5.43 -3.75 -10.79
CA ILE A 25 4.24 -4.33 -10.14
C ILE A 25 2.99 -4.09 -11.00
N ILE A 26 2.79 -2.87 -11.49
CA ILE A 26 1.61 -2.51 -12.29
C ILE A 26 1.58 -3.32 -13.59
N ASP A 27 2.70 -3.48 -14.26
CA ASP A 27 2.81 -4.21 -15.52
C ASP A 27 2.53 -5.70 -15.31
N ASP A 28 3.07 -6.30 -14.23
CA ASP A 28 2.78 -7.70 -13.89
C ASP A 28 1.30 -7.91 -13.54
N LEU A 29 0.73 -7.05 -12.68
CA LEU A 29 -0.69 -7.14 -12.33
C LEU A 29 -1.63 -7.00 -13.55
N ASN A 30 -1.21 -6.25 -14.58
CA ASN A 30 -1.98 -6.08 -15.82
C ASN A 30 -1.71 -7.16 -16.86
N ALA A 31 -0.73 -8.00 -16.68
CA ALA A 31 -0.44 -9.08 -17.63
C ALA A 31 -1.65 -10.01 -17.79
N SER A 32 -1.73 -10.68 -18.93
CA SER A 32 -2.74 -11.74 -19.17
C SER A 32 -2.52 -12.92 -18.22
N GLU A 33 -1.26 -13.22 -17.94
CA GLU A 33 -0.81 -14.23 -16.98
C GLU A 33 0.17 -13.56 -15.99
N PRO A 34 -0.34 -12.98 -14.90
CA PRO A 34 0.51 -12.35 -13.88
C PRO A 34 1.45 -13.37 -13.23
N SER A 35 2.70 -13.00 -13.02
CA SER A 35 3.66 -13.85 -12.33
C SER A 35 3.35 -14.01 -10.84
N ALA A 36 2.64 -13.03 -10.24
CA ALA A 36 2.17 -13.07 -8.87
C ALA A 36 0.84 -12.33 -8.69
N GLN A 37 -0.03 -12.90 -7.85
CA GLN A 37 -1.27 -12.23 -7.41
C GLN A 37 -1.12 -11.55 -6.05
N LEU A 38 0.05 -11.65 -5.42
CA LEU A 38 0.34 -11.03 -4.13
C LEU A 38 1.73 -10.40 -4.16
N TYR A 39 1.82 -9.13 -3.71
CA TYR A 39 3.06 -8.41 -3.51
C TYR A 39 3.14 -7.86 -2.08
N MET A 40 4.34 -7.88 -1.50
CA MET A 40 4.62 -7.33 -0.18
C MET A 40 5.64 -6.19 -0.30
N LEU A 41 5.28 -4.99 0.16
CA LEU A 41 6.18 -3.85 0.25
C LEU A 41 6.76 -3.80 1.66
N THR A 42 8.06 -3.96 1.78
CA THR A 42 8.77 -3.94 3.07
C THR A 42 9.72 -2.76 3.16
N GLY A 43 10.06 -2.38 4.36
CA GLY A 43 11.03 -1.31 4.62
C GLY A 43 10.77 -0.65 5.97
N VAL A 44 11.72 0.14 6.41
CA VAL A 44 11.63 0.88 7.67
C VAL A 44 10.44 1.86 7.68
N ARG A 45 10.03 2.31 8.85
CA ARG A 45 9.00 3.36 8.96
C ARG A 45 9.47 4.62 8.21
N GLY A 46 8.58 5.28 7.46
CA GLY A 46 8.95 6.45 6.65
C GLY A 46 9.73 6.15 5.35
N SER A 47 9.91 4.88 4.97
CA SER A 47 10.56 4.50 3.69
C SER A 47 9.69 4.75 2.45
N GLY A 48 8.42 5.14 2.62
CA GLY A 48 7.50 5.44 1.54
C GLY A 48 6.62 4.28 1.08
N LYS A 49 6.42 3.24 1.92
CA LYS A 49 5.54 2.10 1.63
C LYS A 49 4.12 2.52 1.28
N THR A 50 3.49 3.31 2.15
CA THR A 50 2.14 3.87 1.94
C THR A 50 2.05 4.71 0.66
N VAL A 51 3.10 5.48 0.33
CA VAL A 51 3.15 6.29 -0.90
C VAL A 51 3.16 5.39 -2.13
N MET A 52 3.95 4.32 -2.12
CA MET A 52 4.03 3.37 -3.23
C MET A 52 2.71 2.59 -3.39
N LEU A 53 2.14 2.09 -2.28
CA LEU A 53 0.83 1.43 -2.25
C LEU A 53 -0.26 2.34 -2.82
N SER A 54 -0.33 3.59 -2.36
CA SER A 54 -1.31 4.57 -2.84
C SER A 54 -1.11 4.92 -4.32
N THR A 55 0.14 4.96 -4.80
CA THR A 55 0.43 5.23 -6.21
C THR A 55 -0.05 4.09 -7.09
N ILE A 56 0.27 2.83 -6.75
CA ILE A 56 -0.21 1.65 -7.48
C ILE A 56 -1.75 1.60 -7.47
N SER A 57 -2.35 1.81 -6.30
CA SER A 57 -3.81 1.85 -6.15
C SER A 57 -4.46 2.91 -7.03
N HIS A 58 -3.88 4.10 -7.11
CA HIS A 58 -4.38 5.20 -7.92
C HIS A 58 -4.32 4.86 -9.41
N GLU A 59 -3.19 4.38 -9.89
CA GLU A 59 -3.00 4.00 -11.30
C GLU A 59 -3.96 2.89 -11.74
N LEU A 60 -4.18 1.88 -10.90
CA LEU A 60 -5.11 0.81 -11.23
C LEU A 60 -6.57 1.27 -11.17
N ARG A 61 -6.94 2.17 -10.26
CA ARG A 61 -8.30 2.76 -10.24
C ARG A 61 -8.68 3.54 -11.50
N GLN A 62 -7.70 4.00 -12.28
CA GLN A 62 -7.97 4.68 -13.55
C GLN A 62 -8.34 3.70 -14.68
N LYS A 63 -8.16 2.41 -14.48
CA LYS A 63 -8.45 1.36 -15.45
C LYS A 63 -9.84 0.79 -15.23
N ALA A 64 -10.63 0.70 -16.30
CA ALA A 64 -12.01 0.27 -16.24
C ALA A 64 -12.21 -1.19 -15.78
N ASP A 65 -11.20 -2.03 -15.95
CA ASP A 65 -11.22 -3.44 -15.56
C ASP A 65 -10.77 -3.69 -14.12
N TRP A 66 -10.32 -2.64 -13.40
CA TRP A 66 -9.84 -2.77 -12.04
C TRP A 66 -10.79 -2.19 -11.00
N ILE A 67 -10.98 -2.93 -9.93
CA ILE A 67 -11.61 -2.50 -8.69
C ILE A 67 -10.52 -2.52 -7.62
N VAL A 68 -10.40 -1.43 -6.84
CA VAL A 68 -9.38 -1.34 -5.79
C VAL A 68 -10.05 -1.06 -4.45
N VAL A 69 -9.88 -1.97 -3.51
CA VAL A 69 -10.45 -1.91 -2.16
C VAL A 69 -9.34 -1.88 -1.13
N GLU A 70 -9.35 -0.89 -0.27
CA GLU A 70 -8.45 -0.78 0.87
C GLU A 70 -9.10 -1.36 2.12
N LEU A 71 -8.40 -2.22 2.85
CA LEU A 71 -8.88 -2.86 4.08
C LEU A 71 -8.05 -2.43 5.29
N ASN A 72 -8.73 -2.34 6.44
CA ASN A 72 -8.09 -2.07 7.72
C ASN A 72 -7.64 -3.40 8.36
N PRO A 73 -6.33 -3.60 8.62
CA PRO A 73 -5.79 -4.85 9.15
C PRO A 73 -6.28 -5.23 10.56
N THR A 74 -6.94 -4.30 11.27
CA THR A 74 -7.43 -4.53 12.65
C THR A 74 -8.90 -4.98 12.72
N ARG A 75 -9.55 -5.18 11.56
CA ARG A 75 -10.94 -5.62 11.46
C ARG A 75 -11.04 -6.97 10.76
N ASP A 76 -12.20 -7.61 10.89
CA ASP A 76 -12.52 -8.76 10.04
C ASP A 76 -12.44 -8.36 8.56
N LEU A 77 -11.42 -8.89 7.88
CA LEU A 77 -11.10 -8.50 6.51
C LEU A 77 -12.06 -9.12 5.49
N LEU A 78 -12.54 -10.35 5.73
CA LEU A 78 -13.46 -11.01 4.81
C LEU A 78 -14.81 -10.30 4.80
N THR A 79 -15.39 -10.06 5.97
CA THR A 79 -16.65 -9.32 6.11
C THR A 79 -16.51 -7.89 5.60
N SER A 80 -15.38 -7.22 5.91
CA SER A 80 -15.12 -5.85 5.42
C SER A 80 -14.99 -5.80 3.90
N LEU A 81 -14.36 -6.80 3.27
CA LEU A 81 -14.25 -6.90 1.82
C LEU A 81 -15.60 -7.09 1.17
N ALA A 82 -16.40 -8.03 1.66
CA ALA A 82 -17.74 -8.27 1.13
C ALA A 82 -18.63 -7.03 1.23
N ALA A 83 -18.61 -6.34 2.38
CA ALA A 83 -19.37 -5.12 2.58
C ALA A 83 -18.95 -4.00 1.62
N LYS A 84 -17.63 -3.80 1.43
CA LYS A 84 -17.10 -2.77 0.51
C LYS A 84 -17.41 -3.10 -0.96
N LEU A 85 -17.31 -4.35 -1.38
CA LEU A 85 -17.70 -4.77 -2.73
C LEU A 85 -19.20 -4.56 -2.96
N TYR A 86 -20.01 -4.90 -1.98
CA TYR A 86 -21.46 -4.74 -2.07
C TYR A 86 -21.88 -3.26 -2.15
N ALA A 87 -21.11 -2.35 -1.54
CA ALA A 87 -21.35 -0.91 -1.55
C ALA A 87 -20.97 -0.21 -2.87
N ILE A 88 -20.32 -0.89 -3.81
CA ILE A 88 -20.00 -0.33 -5.13
C ILE A 88 -21.24 -0.44 -6.03
N ASP A 89 -21.82 0.67 -6.46
CA ASP A 89 -23.10 0.73 -7.20
C ASP A 89 -23.14 -0.20 -8.41
N GLU A 90 -22.07 -0.24 -9.20
CA GLU A 90 -21.94 -1.13 -10.36
C GLU A 90 -22.04 -2.61 -9.96
N LEU A 91 -21.36 -3.00 -8.88
CA LEU A 91 -21.35 -4.37 -8.37
C LEU A 91 -22.63 -4.73 -7.63
N HIS A 92 -23.16 -3.80 -6.86
CA HIS A 92 -24.44 -3.97 -6.16
C HIS A 92 -25.55 -4.39 -7.15
N THR A 93 -25.68 -3.66 -8.26
CA THR A 93 -26.65 -3.99 -9.32
C THR A 93 -26.38 -5.39 -9.90
N LEU A 94 -25.12 -5.78 -10.07
CA LEU A 94 -24.72 -7.08 -10.57
C LEU A 94 -25.11 -8.21 -9.61
N PHE A 95 -24.84 -8.04 -8.30
CA PHE A 95 -25.16 -9.05 -7.29
C PHE A 95 -26.66 -9.21 -7.08
N ILE A 96 -27.45 -8.14 -7.13
CA ILE A 96 -28.91 -8.21 -7.09
C ILE A 96 -29.47 -8.98 -8.31
N LYS A 97 -28.99 -8.69 -9.51
CA LYS A 97 -29.41 -9.42 -10.73
C LYS A 97 -29.05 -10.90 -10.65
N ALA A 98 -27.96 -11.25 -10.00
CA ALA A 98 -27.57 -12.63 -9.76
C ALA A 98 -28.40 -13.32 -8.66
N ARG A 99 -29.30 -12.60 -7.97
CA ARG A 99 -30.16 -13.07 -6.87
C ARG A 99 -29.35 -13.68 -5.71
N PHE A 100 -28.18 -13.13 -5.41
CA PHE A 100 -27.41 -13.54 -4.25
C PHE A 100 -28.05 -13.02 -2.97
N ASP A 101 -28.40 -13.93 -2.07
CA ASP A 101 -28.93 -13.57 -0.75
C ASP A 101 -27.79 -13.53 0.28
N PHE A 102 -27.36 -12.32 0.60
CA PHE A 102 -26.32 -12.04 1.59
C PHE A 102 -26.90 -11.43 2.89
N SER A 103 -28.20 -11.60 3.11
CA SER A 103 -28.90 -11.02 4.27
C SER A 103 -28.38 -11.49 5.62
N ALA A 104 -27.83 -12.72 5.69
CA ALA A 104 -27.15 -13.24 6.87
C ALA A 104 -25.98 -12.36 7.37
N PHE A 105 -25.39 -11.56 6.49
CA PHE A 105 -24.29 -10.63 6.81
C PHE A 105 -24.77 -9.15 6.86
N GLY A 106 -26.07 -8.92 6.86
CA GLY A 106 -26.64 -7.57 6.80
C GLY A 106 -26.42 -6.88 5.43
N LEU A 107 -26.13 -7.65 4.39
CA LEU A 107 -25.92 -7.17 3.02
C LEU A 107 -27.10 -7.58 2.14
N GLY A 108 -27.68 -6.61 1.43
CA GLY A 108 -28.70 -6.86 0.44
C GLY A 108 -30.10 -7.12 1.00
N VAL A 109 -30.92 -7.74 0.18
CA VAL A 109 -32.31 -8.12 0.48
C VAL A 109 -32.45 -9.64 0.40
N ALA A 110 -33.26 -10.19 1.26
CA ALA A 110 -33.66 -11.58 1.17
C ALA A 110 -34.50 -11.81 -0.08
N PHE A 111 -34.23 -12.89 -0.80
CA PHE A 111 -35.00 -13.28 -1.97
C PHE A 111 -35.94 -14.45 -1.61
N GLU A 112 -37.18 -14.32 -2.06
CA GLU A 112 -38.14 -15.40 -1.89
C GLU A 112 -37.66 -16.69 -2.59
N ASN A 113 -37.69 -17.81 -1.87
CA ASN A 113 -37.21 -19.12 -2.32
C ASN A 113 -35.70 -19.22 -2.61
N THR A 114 -34.87 -18.31 -2.10
CA THR A 114 -33.40 -18.39 -2.16
C THR A 114 -32.89 -18.48 -0.72
N PRO A 115 -32.23 -19.57 -0.29
CA PRO A 115 -31.65 -19.65 1.05
C PRO A 115 -30.50 -18.64 1.17
N PRO A 116 -30.37 -17.95 2.31
CA PRO A 116 -29.26 -17.04 2.54
C PRO A 116 -27.93 -17.81 2.61
N VAL A 117 -26.89 -17.20 2.04
CA VAL A 117 -25.51 -17.68 2.19
C VAL A 117 -25.04 -17.31 3.59
N THR A 118 -24.61 -18.29 4.38
CA THR A 118 -24.24 -18.11 5.78
C THR A 118 -22.74 -18.17 6.03
N ASP A 119 -21.94 -18.48 5.01
CA ASP A 119 -20.48 -18.50 5.07
C ASP A 119 -19.89 -17.35 4.27
N ILE A 120 -19.05 -16.54 4.92
CA ILE A 120 -18.48 -15.31 4.31
C ILE A 120 -17.49 -15.62 3.20
N GLU A 121 -16.77 -16.74 3.29
CA GLU A 121 -15.85 -17.19 2.23
C GLU A 121 -16.64 -17.53 0.96
N THR A 122 -17.76 -18.23 1.10
CA THR A 122 -18.69 -18.54 0.02
C THR A 122 -19.30 -17.27 -0.60
N VAL A 123 -19.66 -16.26 0.21
CA VAL A 123 -20.12 -14.94 -0.29
C VAL A 123 -19.06 -14.32 -1.20
N LEU A 124 -17.82 -14.24 -0.72
CA LEU A 124 -16.72 -13.66 -1.50
C LEU A 124 -16.42 -14.47 -2.77
N GLU A 125 -16.45 -15.78 -2.69
CA GLU A 125 -16.28 -16.65 -3.88
C GLU A 125 -17.33 -16.34 -4.97
N LEU A 126 -18.60 -16.22 -4.59
CA LEU A 126 -19.67 -15.85 -5.52
C LEU A 126 -19.46 -14.45 -6.11
N MET A 127 -19.08 -13.48 -5.29
CA MET A 127 -18.76 -12.13 -5.75
C MET A 127 -17.59 -12.13 -6.74
N LEU A 128 -16.50 -12.83 -6.43
CA LEU A 128 -15.31 -12.90 -7.27
C LEU A 128 -15.59 -13.64 -8.60
N LYS A 129 -16.40 -14.70 -8.59
CA LYS A 129 -16.86 -15.36 -9.81
C LYS A 129 -17.62 -14.39 -10.72
N LYS A 130 -18.48 -13.54 -10.15
CA LYS A 130 -19.18 -12.50 -10.91
C LYS A 130 -18.21 -11.45 -11.47
N LEU A 131 -17.19 -11.04 -10.75
CA LEU A 131 -16.16 -10.15 -11.27
C LEU A 131 -15.45 -10.78 -12.47
N ARG A 132 -15.07 -12.07 -12.39
CA ARG A 132 -14.45 -12.81 -13.50
C ARG A 132 -15.34 -12.87 -14.75
N GLU A 133 -16.63 -13.15 -14.58
CA GLU A 133 -17.60 -13.18 -15.69
C GLU A 133 -17.71 -11.84 -16.42
N HIS A 134 -17.41 -10.72 -15.73
CA HIS A 134 -17.44 -9.37 -16.27
C HIS A 134 -16.05 -8.82 -16.58
N ASN A 135 -15.03 -9.67 -16.64
CA ASN A 135 -13.64 -9.30 -16.91
C ASN A 135 -13.11 -8.20 -15.97
N LYS A 136 -13.56 -8.21 -14.72
CA LYS A 136 -13.08 -7.30 -13.68
C LYS A 136 -12.03 -7.98 -12.81
N ARG A 137 -11.03 -7.22 -12.40
CA ARG A 137 -9.97 -7.63 -11.47
C ARG A 137 -10.12 -6.86 -10.17
N LEU A 138 -9.86 -7.50 -9.04
CA LEU A 138 -9.94 -6.89 -7.73
C LEU A 138 -8.55 -6.81 -7.09
N LEU A 139 -8.06 -5.61 -6.84
CA LEU A 139 -6.91 -5.38 -5.97
C LEU A 139 -7.40 -5.06 -4.56
N VAL A 140 -7.02 -5.87 -3.60
CA VAL A 140 -7.11 -5.57 -2.18
C VAL A 140 -5.78 -4.98 -1.71
N THR A 141 -5.85 -3.86 -1.00
CA THR A 141 -4.67 -3.25 -0.39
C THR A 141 -4.79 -3.24 1.12
N ILE A 142 -3.72 -3.57 1.83
CA ILE A 142 -3.66 -3.57 3.29
C ILE A 142 -2.35 -2.88 3.70
N ASP A 143 -2.46 -1.72 4.34
CA ASP A 143 -1.31 -0.96 4.82
C ASP A 143 -0.98 -1.34 6.28
N GLU A 144 0.30 -1.34 6.63
CA GLU A 144 0.82 -1.61 7.98
C GLU A 144 0.35 -2.95 8.59
N VAL A 145 0.46 -4.04 7.82
CA VAL A 145 0.09 -5.38 8.33
C VAL A 145 0.96 -5.81 9.51
N THR A 146 0.32 -6.50 10.45
CA THR A 146 0.95 -7.18 11.59
C THR A 146 0.43 -8.61 11.69
N ALA A 147 1.18 -9.50 12.33
CA ALA A 147 0.73 -10.87 12.55
C ALA A 147 -0.44 -10.91 13.57
N ASN A 148 -1.66 -10.92 13.05
CA ASN A 148 -2.89 -11.04 13.83
C ASN A 148 -3.85 -12.04 13.16
N ASP A 149 -4.89 -12.46 13.89
CA ASP A 149 -5.83 -13.48 13.42
C ASP A 149 -6.61 -13.03 12.19
N HIS A 150 -6.94 -11.74 12.04
CA HIS A 150 -7.65 -11.24 10.86
C HIS A 150 -6.81 -11.39 9.59
N ILE A 151 -5.51 -11.08 9.66
CA ILE A 151 -4.57 -11.28 8.54
C ILE A 151 -4.42 -12.77 8.23
N LYS A 152 -4.30 -13.63 9.26
CA LYS A 152 -4.14 -15.08 9.07
C LYS A 152 -5.36 -15.69 8.38
N VAL A 153 -6.56 -15.39 8.86
CA VAL A 153 -7.81 -15.89 8.27
C VAL A 153 -7.94 -15.39 6.82
N PHE A 154 -7.73 -14.09 6.59
CA PHE A 154 -7.80 -13.51 5.23
C PHE A 154 -6.80 -14.13 4.27
N ALA A 155 -5.53 -14.30 4.69
CA ALA A 155 -4.50 -14.89 3.86
C ALA A 155 -4.81 -16.36 3.51
N SER A 156 -5.39 -17.12 4.44
CA SER A 156 -5.82 -18.50 4.19
C SER A 156 -6.92 -18.57 3.14
N SER A 157 -7.96 -17.74 3.25
CA SER A 157 -9.04 -17.65 2.25
C SER A 157 -8.52 -17.11 0.92
N PHE A 158 -7.61 -16.13 0.93
CA PHE A 158 -6.95 -15.63 -0.28
C PHE A 158 -6.25 -16.76 -1.05
N GLN A 159 -5.55 -17.66 -0.34
CA GLN A 159 -4.92 -18.82 -0.98
C GLN A 159 -5.94 -19.76 -1.64
N ILE A 160 -7.13 -19.92 -1.05
CA ILE A 160 -8.21 -20.71 -1.65
C ILE A 160 -8.71 -20.05 -2.94
N PHE A 161 -8.95 -18.73 -2.89
CA PHE A 161 -9.47 -17.99 -4.03
C PHE A 161 -8.51 -17.97 -5.23
N ILE A 162 -7.21 -17.79 -5.01
CA ILE A 162 -6.23 -17.81 -6.10
C ILE A 162 -6.06 -19.20 -6.72
N ARG A 163 -6.22 -20.29 -5.96
CA ARG A 163 -6.22 -21.65 -6.49
C ARG A 163 -7.43 -21.97 -7.38
N GLN A 164 -8.49 -21.18 -7.26
CA GLN A 164 -9.69 -21.25 -8.11
C GLN A 164 -9.61 -20.29 -9.32
N ASP A 165 -8.45 -19.70 -9.59
CA ASP A 165 -8.23 -18.71 -10.65
C ASP A 165 -9.20 -17.52 -10.56
N LEU A 166 -9.57 -17.12 -9.31
CA LEU A 166 -10.40 -15.94 -9.09
C LEU A 166 -9.56 -14.67 -9.25
N PRO A 167 -10.14 -13.59 -9.79
CA PRO A 167 -9.42 -12.38 -10.16
C PRO A 167 -9.12 -11.47 -8.95
N LEU A 168 -8.54 -12.05 -7.91
CA LEU A 168 -8.19 -11.40 -6.65
C LEU A 168 -6.68 -11.21 -6.56
N PHE A 169 -6.28 -9.97 -6.32
CA PHE A 169 -4.89 -9.55 -6.14
C PHE A 169 -4.73 -8.88 -4.79
N LEU A 170 -3.55 -9.01 -4.20
CA LEU A 170 -3.26 -8.49 -2.87
C LEU A 170 -1.94 -7.71 -2.86
N LEU A 171 -1.98 -6.49 -2.34
CA LEU A 171 -0.80 -5.67 -2.09
C LEU A 171 -0.77 -5.28 -0.61
N MET A 172 0.21 -5.79 0.11
CA MET A 172 0.39 -5.51 1.54
C MET A 172 1.63 -4.69 1.79
N THR A 173 1.59 -3.85 2.82
CA THR A 173 2.79 -3.19 3.34
C THR A 173 3.01 -3.54 4.80
N GLY A 174 4.26 -3.59 5.22
CA GLY A 174 4.62 -3.84 6.61
C GLY A 174 6.07 -3.54 6.91
N LEU A 175 6.41 -3.53 8.18
CA LEU A 175 7.80 -3.59 8.62
C LEU A 175 8.35 -4.98 8.28
N PHE A 176 9.66 -5.08 8.14
CA PHE A 176 10.29 -6.34 7.79
C PHE A 176 9.97 -7.44 8.81
N GLU A 177 10.03 -7.10 10.11
CA GLU A 177 9.74 -8.03 11.20
C GLU A 177 8.28 -8.54 11.13
N ASN A 178 7.33 -7.64 10.90
CA ASN A 178 5.90 -8.00 10.82
C ASN A 178 5.62 -8.94 9.64
N ILE A 179 6.21 -8.66 8.48
CA ILE A 179 6.08 -9.52 7.30
C ILE A 179 6.73 -10.88 7.55
N SER A 180 7.90 -10.92 8.18
CA SER A 180 8.57 -12.18 8.53
C SER A 180 7.73 -13.00 9.51
N GLU A 181 7.17 -12.36 10.54
CA GLU A 181 6.31 -13.02 11.52
C GLU A 181 5.05 -13.64 10.86
N ILE A 182 4.42 -12.94 9.91
CA ILE A 182 3.28 -13.49 9.16
C ILE A 182 3.73 -14.70 8.31
N GLN A 183 4.90 -14.64 7.70
CA GLN A 183 5.41 -15.73 6.86
C GLN A 183 5.83 -16.95 7.69
N ASP A 184 6.30 -16.76 8.91
CA ASP A 184 6.72 -17.84 9.81
C ASP A 184 5.54 -18.64 10.36
N ASP A 185 4.29 -18.18 10.14
CA ASP A 185 3.10 -18.96 10.49
C ASP A 185 2.99 -20.20 9.58
N ARG A 186 2.91 -21.37 10.21
CA ARG A 186 2.87 -22.67 9.51
C ARG A 186 1.71 -22.80 8.52
N ALA A 187 0.60 -22.12 8.78
CA ALA A 187 -0.56 -22.13 7.90
C ALA A 187 -0.38 -21.24 6.66
N LEU A 188 0.59 -20.31 6.66
CA LEU A 188 0.77 -19.28 5.65
C LEU A 188 2.08 -19.42 4.86
N THR A 189 2.65 -20.63 4.80
CA THR A 189 3.93 -20.89 4.13
C THR A 189 3.95 -20.51 2.63
N PHE A 190 2.79 -20.44 1.99
CA PHE A 190 2.69 -19.95 0.60
C PHE A 190 3.17 -18.50 0.45
N LEU A 191 3.09 -17.68 1.51
CA LEU A 191 3.57 -16.30 1.52
C LEU A 191 5.09 -16.17 1.33
N TYR A 192 5.86 -17.22 1.61
CA TYR A 192 7.31 -17.22 1.29
C TYR A 192 7.60 -17.05 -0.20
N ARG A 193 6.68 -17.50 -1.05
CA ARG A 193 6.81 -17.40 -2.51
C ARG A 193 6.37 -16.04 -3.06
N ALA A 194 5.69 -15.25 -2.26
CA ALA A 194 5.23 -13.92 -2.68
C ALA A 194 6.41 -12.98 -2.87
N PRO A 195 6.47 -12.23 -3.98
CA PRO A 195 7.49 -11.22 -4.20
C PRO A 195 7.51 -10.17 -3.08
N LYS A 196 8.70 -9.95 -2.52
CA LYS A 196 8.96 -8.91 -1.51
C LYS A 196 9.75 -7.78 -2.16
N ILE A 197 9.18 -6.59 -2.15
CA ILE A 197 9.83 -5.37 -2.61
C ILE A 197 10.33 -4.60 -1.40
N ASN A 198 11.61 -4.70 -1.14
CA ASN A 198 12.24 -3.92 -0.09
C ASN A 198 12.49 -2.49 -0.58
N LEU A 199 11.92 -1.50 0.13
CA LEU A 199 12.08 -0.09 -0.19
C LEU A 199 13.41 0.42 0.39
N ALA A 200 14.47 0.22 -0.36
CA ALA A 200 15.81 0.75 -0.08
C ALA A 200 15.82 2.30 -0.03
N PRO A 201 16.88 2.95 0.47
CA PRO A 201 17.05 4.39 0.40
C PRO A 201 16.87 4.95 -1.01
N LEU A 202 16.39 6.18 -1.11
CA LEU A 202 16.26 6.89 -2.39
C LEU A 202 17.63 7.19 -3.00
N ASN A 203 17.67 7.26 -4.32
CA ASN A 203 18.87 7.63 -5.04
C ASN A 203 19.27 9.09 -4.72
N LEU A 204 20.49 9.30 -4.22
CA LEU A 204 20.98 10.60 -3.81
C LEU A 204 21.06 11.61 -4.96
N ASN A 205 21.29 11.17 -6.20
CA ASN A 205 21.28 12.06 -7.36
C ASN A 205 19.84 12.55 -7.65
N ALA A 206 18.84 11.67 -7.49
CA ALA A 206 17.44 12.07 -7.63
C ALA A 206 17.02 13.07 -6.54
N ILE A 207 17.46 12.86 -5.30
CA ILE A 207 17.25 13.83 -4.21
C ILE A 207 17.93 15.16 -4.52
N THR A 208 19.17 15.14 -5.00
CA THR A 208 19.94 16.34 -5.38
C THR A 208 19.20 17.13 -6.45
N ALA A 209 18.80 16.47 -7.54
CA ALA A 209 18.04 17.10 -8.63
C ALA A 209 16.72 17.69 -8.14
N SER A 210 16.01 16.97 -7.28
CA SER A 210 14.75 17.42 -6.69
C SER A 210 14.92 18.70 -5.86
N TYR A 211 15.92 18.75 -4.97
CA TYR A 211 16.19 19.97 -4.20
C TYR A 211 16.61 21.15 -5.08
N GLN A 212 17.43 20.92 -6.12
CA GLN A 212 17.79 21.98 -7.06
C GLN A 212 16.55 22.56 -7.74
N ASN A 213 15.68 21.70 -8.25
CA ASN A 213 14.49 22.12 -8.99
C ASN A 213 13.44 22.82 -8.13
N ILE A 214 13.24 22.34 -6.90
CA ILE A 214 12.16 22.83 -6.02
C ILE A 214 12.62 24.05 -5.20
N LEU A 215 13.85 24.00 -4.66
CA LEU A 215 14.37 25.03 -3.75
C LEU A 215 15.23 26.08 -4.46
N HIS A 216 15.55 25.85 -5.76
CA HIS A 216 16.44 26.71 -6.56
C HIS A 216 17.80 26.97 -5.91
N VAL A 217 18.34 25.94 -5.21
CA VAL A 217 19.64 26.02 -4.55
C VAL A 217 20.79 25.56 -5.46
N PRO A 218 22.03 26.03 -5.24
CA PRO A 218 23.19 25.58 -6.01
C PRO A 218 23.41 24.07 -5.86
N SER A 219 23.95 23.42 -6.90
CA SER A 219 24.18 21.97 -6.94
C SER A 219 24.99 21.46 -5.74
N LYS A 220 25.99 22.21 -5.30
CA LYS A 220 26.81 21.87 -4.13
C LYS A 220 25.97 21.80 -2.84
N VAL A 221 25.04 22.74 -2.66
CA VAL A 221 24.14 22.79 -1.50
C VAL A 221 23.13 21.64 -1.58
N ALA A 222 22.46 21.46 -2.73
CA ALA A 222 21.50 20.37 -2.93
C ALA A 222 22.13 18.98 -2.69
N ARG A 223 23.38 18.78 -3.16
CA ARG A 223 24.11 17.53 -2.92
C ARG A 223 24.43 17.33 -1.45
N LYS A 224 24.83 18.37 -0.72
CA LYS A 224 25.06 18.29 0.73
C LYS A 224 23.77 17.97 1.47
N MET A 225 22.65 18.62 1.12
CA MET A 225 21.33 18.27 1.64
C MET A 225 20.98 16.80 1.38
N ALA A 226 21.16 16.31 0.15
CA ALA A 226 20.89 14.92 -0.21
C ALA A 226 21.71 13.94 0.62
N LEU A 227 23.00 14.18 0.80
CA LEU A 227 23.87 13.35 1.65
C LEU A 227 23.40 13.33 3.11
N THR A 228 22.98 14.48 3.65
CA THR A 228 22.45 14.59 5.03
C THR A 228 21.21 13.71 5.22
N THR A 229 20.34 13.54 4.20
CA THR A 229 19.16 12.68 4.30
C THR A 229 19.48 11.18 4.27
N ARG A 230 20.70 10.78 3.89
CA ARG A 230 21.10 9.37 3.69
C ARG A 230 20.17 8.59 2.75
N GLY A 231 19.45 9.28 1.88
CA GLY A 231 18.42 8.68 1.01
C GLY A 231 17.10 8.33 1.71
N TYR A 232 16.94 8.66 2.98
CA TYR A 232 15.73 8.36 3.73
C TYR A 232 14.58 9.29 3.32
N PRO A 233 13.44 8.77 2.80
CA PRO A 233 12.37 9.61 2.23
C PRO A 233 11.79 10.62 3.21
N PHE A 234 11.62 10.24 4.48
CA PHE A 234 11.10 11.16 5.48
C PHE A 234 12.11 12.26 5.81
N ALA A 235 13.41 11.94 5.92
CA ALA A 235 14.46 12.95 6.10
C ALA A 235 14.52 13.93 4.92
N TYR A 236 14.30 13.46 3.68
CA TYR A 236 14.15 14.31 2.51
C TYR A 236 13.01 15.33 2.68
N GLN A 237 11.84 14.89 3.18
CA GLN A 237 10.72 15.79 3.43
C GLN A 237 11.04 16.81 4.52
N VAL A 238 11.59 16.36 5.66
CA VAL A 238 11.91 17.23 6.79
C VAL A 238 12.92 18.31 6.38
N LEU A 239 14.04 17.91 5.78
CA LEU A 239 15.10 18.87 5.43
C LEU A 239 14.64 19.86 4.37
N GLY A 240 13.86 19.39 3.36
CA GLY A 240 13.25 20.26 2.35
C GLY A 240 12.25 21.24 2.96
N TYR A 241 11.42 20.76 3.90
CA TYR A 241 10.43 21.57 4.62
C TYR A 241 11.11 22.71 5.41
N LEU A 242 12.12 22.39 6.19
CA LEU A 242 12.87 23.36 7.00
C LEU A 242 13.59 24.36 6.12
N TRP A 243 14.25 23.91 5.05
CA TRP A 243 14.92 24.80 4.11
C TRP A 243 13.97 25.80 3.46
N TYR A 244 12.83 25.32 2.97
CA TYR A 244 11.83 26.18 2.33
C TYR A 244 11.27 27.23 3.30
N GLN A 245 11.08 26.85 4.56
CA GLN A 245 10.46 27.70 5.59
C GLN A 245 11.41 28.76 6.14
N GLN A 246 12.64 28.38 6.44
CA GLN A 246 13.61 29.24 7.11
C GLN A 246 14.57 29.98 6.17
N LYS A 247 14.73 29.49 4.93
CA LYS A 247 15.66 30.05 3.95
C LYS A 247 17.06 30.32 4.51
N PRO A 248 17.72 29.31 5.08
CA PRO A 248 18.99 29.49 5.79
C PRO A 248 20.12 29.82 4.81
N GLN A 249 21.21 30.37 5.33
CA GLN A 249 22.44 30.57 4.53
C GLN A 249 23.22 29.28 4.37
N THR A 250 23.20 28.42 5.37
CA THR A 250 23.89 27.13 5.36
C THR A 250 23.02 26.02 5.96
N ILE A 251 23.32 24.76 5.58
CA ILE A 251 22.58 23.59 6.07
C ILE A 251 22.78 23.37 7.57
N GLU A 252 23.94 23.75 8.10
CA GLU A 252 24.31 23.58 9.50
C GLU A 252 23.33 24.28 10.45
N GLN A 253 22.72 25.36 10.00
CA GLN A 253 21.71 26.09 10.77
C GLN A 253 20.43 25.27 11.00
N LEU A 254 20.16 24.30 10.14
CA LEU A 254 18.96 23.46 10.22
C LEU A 254 19.17 22.14 10.96
N LEU A 255 20.42 21.69 11.13
CA LEU A 255 20.72 20.36 11.66
C LEU A 255 20.11 20.09 13.05
N PRO A 256 20.15 21.02 14.01
CA PRO A 256 19.56 20.77 15.33
C PRO A 256 18.05 20.48 15.26
N GLU A 257 17.30 21.28 14.50
CA GLU A 257 15.87 21.12 14.35
C GLU A 257 15.54 19.89 13.46
N PHE A 258 16.33 19.64 12.42
CA PHE A 258 16.24 18.45 11.60
C PHE A 258 16.38 17.16 12.41
N ASP A 259 17.39 17.07 13.26
CA ASP A 259 17.61 15.93 14.12
C ASP A 259 16.47 15.77 15.16
N GLN A 260 15.97 16.89 15.72
CA GLN A 260 14.80 16.87 16.59
C GLN A 260 13.56 16.29 15.90
N TYR A 261 13.23 16.73 14.67
CA TYR A 261 12.11 16.18 13.89
C TYR A 261 12.26 14.68 13.63
N LEU A 262 13.47 14.22 13.32
CA LEU A 262 13.72 12.81 13.07
C LEU A 262 13.61 11.96 14.35
N GLN A 263 14.04 12.49 15.50
CA GLN A 263 13.93 11.81 16.79
C GLN A 263 12.49 11.74 17.29
N GLU A 264 11.71 12.81 17.13
CA GLU A 264 10.34 12.89 17.61
C GLU A 264 9.34 12.10 16.73
N LEU A 265 9.52 12.13 15.41
CA LEU A 265 8.57 11.58 14.44
C LEU A 265 9.00 10.23 13.86
N VAL A 266 10.27 9.86 14.04
CA VAL A 266 10.81 8.55 13.66
C VAL A 266 11.53 8.01 14.88
N TYR A 267 11.27 6.75 15.21
CA TYR A 267 11.96 6.13 16.34
C TYR A 267 13.47 6.32 16.21
N GLN A 268 14.10 6.85 17.24
CA GLN A 268 15.53 7.12 17.33
C GLN A 268 16.38 5.91 16.84
N LYS A 269 15.92 4.70 17.12
CA LYS A 269 16.53 3.44 16.66
C LYS A 269 16.64 3.35 15.13
N ILE A 270 15.56 3.70 14.39
CA ILE A 270 15.55 3.62 12.92
C ILE A 270 16.54 4.61 12.30
N TRP A 271 16.64 5.81 12.86
CA TRP A 271 17.59 6.81 12.39
C TRP A 271 19.04 6.39 12.65
N GLN A 272 19.30 5.73 13.78
CA GLN A 272 20.62 5.18 14.12
C GLN A 272 21.00 4.01 13.22
N GLU A 273 20.06 3.13 12.88
CA GLU A 273 20.28 1.98 11.97
C GLU A 273 20.61 2.41 10.53
N LEU A 274 20.23 3.61 10.11
CA LEU A 274 20.58 4.20 8.82
C LEU A 274 21.98 4.85 8.81
N SER A 275 22.64 4.92 9.96
CA SER A 275 23.99 5.49 10.12
C SER A 275 25.04 4.44 9.99
#